data_7f0be4a8bdb033736a7b86d1d4c33e28
#
_entry.id   7f0be4a8bdb033736a7b86d1d4c33e28
#
_cell.length_a   1.000
_cell.length_b   1.000
_cell.length_c   1.000
_cell.angle_alpha   90.00
_cell.angle_beta   90.00
_cell.angle_gamma   90.00
#
_symmetry.space_group_name_H-M   'P 1'
#
loop_
_entity.id
_entity.type
_entity.pdbx_description
1 polymer ?
#
loop_
_entity_poly.entity_id
_entity_poly.type
_entity_poly.pdbx_seq_one_letter_code
_entity_poly.pdbx_strand_id
1 'polypeptide(L)'
;MNSDSIAIEAATDGACSGNPGPGGWGGLIIFDDNSELEIGGSEQNTTNNRMELTAAIKTLEKLKTYKLKKNFKLRTDSKYVIELSLIHI
;
A
#
# COMPACT_ATOMS: atom_id res chain seq x y z
N MET A 1 -5.57 -6.43 15.73
CA MET A 1 -5.39 -7.03 14.40
C MET A 1 -4.77 -8.40 14.56
N ASN A 2 -5.29 -9.37 13.85
CA ASN A 2 -4.75 -10.73 13.85
C ASN A 2 -5.02 -11.37 12.47
N SER A 3 -4.65 -12.63 12.29
CA SER A 3 -4.77 -13.30 11.00
C SER A 3 -6.21 -13.50 10.54
N ASP A 4 -7.18 -13.35 11.43
CA ASP A 4 -8.61 -13.46 11.09
C ASP A 4 -9.23 -12.10 10.74
N SER A 5 -8.49 -11.02 10.91
CA SER A 5 -8.99 -9.69 10.56
C SER A 5 -9.13 -9.58 9.05
N ILE A 6 -10.18 -8.87 8.64
CA ILE A 6 -10.47 -8.65 7.23
C ILE A 6 -10.00 -7.25 6.85
N ALA A 7 -9.15 -7.17 5.84
CA ALA A 7 -8.68 -5.88 5.33
C ALA A 7 -9.79 -5.24 4.50
N ILE A 8 -10.14 -4.00 4.79
CA ILE A 8 -11.24 -3.30 4.12
C ILE A 8 -10.77 -2.22 3.16
N GLU A 9 -9.59 -1.66 3.38
CA GLU A 9 -9.05 -0.60 2.53
C GLU A 9 -7.56 -0.49 2.76
N ALA A 10 -6.83 0.00 1.76
CA ALA A 10 -5.42 0.34 1.92
C ALA A 10 -5.10 1.60 1.14
N ALA A 11 -4.07 2.31 1.59
CA ALA A 11 -3.58 3.49 0.92
C ALA A 11 -2.06 3.41 0.83
N THR A 12 -1.51 3.87 -0.28
CA THR A 12 -0.06 3.86 -0.49
C THR A 12 0.41 5.21 -0.99
N ASP A 13 1.64 5.55 -0.66
CA ASP A 13 2.25 6.79 -1.08
C ASP A 13 3.75 6.61 -1.19
N GLY A 14 4.36 7.33 -2.13
CA GLY A 14 5.80 7.30 -2.29
C GLY A 14 6.27 8.62 -2.87
N ALA A 15 7.41 9.09 -2.40
CA ALA A 15 7.95 10.37 -2.82
C ALA A 15 9.47 10.33 -2.82
N CYS A 16 10.05 11.22 -3.60
CA CYS A 16 11.49 11.34 -3.72
C CYS A 16 11.89 12.81 -3.75
N SER A 17 12.98 13.13 -3.07
CA SER A 17 13.53 14.48 -3.06
C SER A 17 14.61 14.55 -4.14
N GLY A 18 14.27 15.12 -5.30
CA GLY A 18 15.14 15.11 -6.47
C GLY A 18 14.75 13.95 -7.40
N ASN A 19 15.47 13.79 -8.50
CA ASN A 19 15.15 12.77 -9.48
C ASN A 19 16.41 12.41 -10.29
N PRO A 20 17.29 11.53 -9.79
CA PRO A 20 17.14 10.71 -8.58
C PRO A 20 17.53 11.44 -7.31
N GLY A 21 17.21 10.84 -6.16
CA GLY A 21 17.57 11.36 -4.85
C GLY A 21 17.00 10.47 -3.75
N PRO A 22 17.13 10.91 -2.48
CA PRO A 22 16.58 10.14 -1.38
C PRO A 22 15.07 10.15 -1.42
N GLY A 23 14.45 8.99 -1.16
CA GLY A 23 13.02 8.84 -1.18
C GLY A 23 12.51 7.89 -0.13
N GLY A 24 11.19 7.88 0.03
CA GLY A 24 10.52 7.00 0.97
C GLY A 24 9.17 6.57 0.43
N TRP A 25 8.63 5.51 1.01
CA TRP A 25 7.33 4.99 0.64
C TRP A 25 6.60 4.50 1.88
N GLY A 26 5.29 4.50 1.81
CA GLY A 26 4.48 4.01 2.91
C GLY A 26 3.21 3.35 2.42
N GLY A 27 2.69 2.47 3.26
CA GLY A 27 1.40 1.84 3.03
C GLY A 27 0.65 1.73 4.34
N LEU A 28 -0.67 1.88 4.27
CA LEU A 28 -1.55 1.76 5.42
C LEU A 28 -2.67 0.80 5.06
N ILE A 29 -2.86 -0.22 5.87
CA ILE A 29 -3.95 -1.18 5.69
C ILE A 29 -4.92 -1.01 6.84
N ILE A 30 -6.20 -0.86 6.53
CA ILE A 30 -7.26 -0.69 7.53
C ILE A 30 -8.09 -1.97 7.56
N PHE A 31 -8.39 -2.44 8.77
CA PHE A 31 -9.13 -3.69 8.99
C PHE A 31 -10.54 -3.43 9.50
N ASP A 32 -11.37 -4.44 9.42
CA ASP A 32 -12.79 -4.35 9.80
C ASP A 32 -13.01 -4.11 11.30
N ASP A 33 -11.98 -4.33 12.13
CA ASP A 33 -12.03 -4.03 13.56
C ASP A 33 -11.48 -2.63 13.87
N ASN A 34 -11.29 -1.81 12.85
CA ASN A 34 -10.72 -0.46 12.92
C ASN A 34 -9.24 -0.43 13.29
N SER A 35 -8.57 -1.57 13.35
CA SER A 35 -7.11 -1.58 13.51
C SER A 35 -6.44 -1.21 12.20
N GLU A 36 -5.19 -0.75 12.30
CA GLU A 36 -4.41 -0.30 11.17
C GLU A 36 -3.03 -0.93 11.21
N LEU A 37 -2.49 -1.21 10.04
CA LEU A 37 -1.12 -1.70 9.89
C LEU A 37 -0.37 -0.77 8.95
N GLU A 38 0.72 -0.19 9.43
CA GLU A 38 1.58 0.66 8.62
C GLU A 38 2.83 -0.10 8.21
N ILE A 39 3.22 0.08 6.94
CA ILE A 39 4.49 -0.42 6.42
C ILE A 39 5.19 0.72 5.72
N GLY A 40 6.50 0.64 5.61
CA GLY A 40 7.24 1.70 4.94
C GLY A 40 8.72 1.39 4.82
N GLY A 41 9.39 2.23 4.07
CA GLY A 41 10.83 2.11 3.86
C GLY A 41 11.38 3.33 3.17
N SER A 42 12.70 3.33 2.97
CA SER A 42 13.38 4.44 2.31
C SER A 42 14.54 3.92 1.47
N GLU A 43 14.94 4.72 0.49
CA GLU A 43 16.12 4.46 -0.34
C GLU A 43 16.86 5.76 -0.54
N GLN A 44 18.19 5.66 -0.61
CA GLN A 44 19.04 6.85 -0.73
C GLN A 44 19.07 7.40 -2.15
N ASN A 45 18.86 6.56 -3.15
CA ASN A 45 18.96 6.98 -4.54
C ASN A 45 17.85 6.32 -5.35
N THR A 46 16.76 7.06 -5.54
CA THR A 46 15.57 6.52 -6.16
C THR A 46 14.81 7.60 -6.93
N THR A 47 13.62 7.30 -7.39
CA THR A 47 12.76 8.24 -8.10
C THR A 47 11.36 8.18 -7.52
N ASN A 48 10.52 9.19 -7.80
CA ASN A 48 9.12 9.19 -7.38
C ASN A 48 8.39 7.95 -7.87
N ASN A 49 8.54 7.62 -9.16
CA ASN A 49 7.84 6.48 -9.73
C ASN A 49 8.23 5.17 -9.06
N ARG A 50 9.52 5.02 -8.74
CA ARG A 50 9.98 3.82 -8.04
C ARG A 50 9.40 3.72 -6.65
N MET A 51 9.32 4.85 -5.95
CA MET A 51 8.77 4.85 -4.59
C MET A 51 7.26 4.57 -4.59
N GLU A 52 6.53 5.15 -5.54
CA GLU A 52 5.10 4.86 -5.69
C GLU A 52 4.86 3.37 -5.99
N LEU A 53 5.64 2.83 -6.93
CA LEU A 53 5.51 1.42 -7.31
C LEU A 53 5.90 0.49 -6.17
N THR A 54 6.98 0.83 -5.47
CA THR A 54 7.44 0.03 -4.32
C THR A 54 6.37 0.00 -3.23
N ALA A 55 5.75 1.14 -2.94
CA ALA A 55 4.67 1.22 -1.95
C ALA A 55 3.52 0.28 -2.33
N ALA A 56 3.10 0.32 -3.60
CA ALA A 56 2.02 -0.53 -4.07
C ALA A 56 2.38 -2.01 -3.99
N ILE A 57 3.57 -2.38 -4.46
CA ILE A 57 4.01 -3.77 -4.46
C ILE A 57 4.12 -4.32 -3.04
N LYS A 58 4.77 -3.58 -2.14
CA LYS A 58 4.95 -4.03 -0.76
C LYS A 58 3.62 -4.16 -0.03
N THR A 59 2.70 -3.24 -0.28
CA THR A 59 1.37 -3.31 0.31
C THR A 59 0.59 -4.51 -0.22
N LEU A 60 0.65 -4.78 -1.52
CA LEU A 60 0.00 -5.95 -2.11
C LEU A 60 0.58 -7.25 -1.56
N GLU A 61 1.91 -7.32 -1.40
CA GLU A 61 2.55 -8.48 -0.80
C GLU A 61 2.03 -8.73 0.61
N LYS A 62 1.89 -7.67 1.40
CA LYS A 62 1.40 -7.79 2.77
C LYS A 62 -0.08 -8.21 2.78
N LEU A 63 -0.88 -7.69 1.86
CA LEU A 63 -2.29 -8.03 1.77
C LEU A 63 -2.54 -9.51 1.49
N LYS A 64 -1.59 -10.21 0.87
CA LYS A 64 -1.73 -11.64 0.63
C LYS A 64 -1.86 -12.46 1.91
N THR A 65 -1.45 -11.91 3.04
CA THR A 65 -1.51 -12.61 4.32
C THR A 65 -2.86 -12.45 5.02
N TYR A 66 -3.77 -11.67 4.44
CA TYR A 66 -5.07 -11.35 5.05
C TYR A 66 -6.20 -11.65 4.08
N LYS A 67 -7.40 -11.82 4.63
CA LYS A 67 -8.61 -11.86 3.84
C LYS A 67 -8.99 -10.44 3.46
N LEU A 68 -9.46 -10.25 2.24
CA LEU A 68 -9.88 -8.94 1.75
C LEU A 68 -11.40 -8.86 1.73
N LYS A 69 -11.92 -7.70 2.10
CA LYS A 69 -13.33 -7.39 1.98
C LYS A 69 -13.73 -7.46 0.49
N LYS A 70 -14.94 -7.91 0.22
CA LYS A 70 -15.49 -7.78 -1.13
C LYS A 70 -15.50 -6.29 -1.50
N ASN A 71 -15.07 -5.96 -2.70
CA ASN A 71 -14.90 -4.58 -3.15
C ASN A 71 -13.79 -3.83 -2.39
N PHE A 72 -12.75 -4.56 -1.95
CA PHE A 72 -11.57 -3.94 -1.36
C PHE A 72 -10.96 -2.94 -2.33
N LYS A 73 -10.60 -1.77 -1.83
CA LYS A 73 -9.98 -0.73 -2.64
C LYS A 73 -8.59 -0.40 -2.16
N LEU A 74 -7.66 -0.32 -3.11
CA LEU A 74 -6.30 0.15 -2.87
C LEU A 74 -6.20 1.55 -3.46
N ARG A 75 -5.95 2.52 -2.61
CA ARG A 75 -5.78 3.92 -3.01
C ARG A 75 -4.30 4.21 -3.18
N THR A 76 -3.89 4.53 -4.40
CA THR A 76 -2.50 4.87 -4.68
C THR A 76 -2.41 6.35 -4.97
N ASP A 77 -1.55 7.07 -4.26
CA ASP A 77 -1.25 8.48 -4.52
C ASP A 77 -2.52 9.30 -4.65
N SER A 78 -3.38 9.43 -3.86
CA SER A 78 -4.59 10.28 -3.87
C SER A 78 -5.32 10.41 -5.21
N LYS A 79 -4.71 10.01 -6.33
CA LYS A 79 -5.30 10.14 -7.67
C LYS A 79 -5.98 8.86 -8.15
N TYR A 80 -5.52 7.71 -7.71
CA TYR A 80 -5.98 6.44 -8.24
C TYR A 80 -6.54 5.55 -7.15
N VAL A 81 -7.63 4.90 -7.46
CA VAL A 81 -8.24 3.89 -6.59
C VAL A 81 -8.42 2.63 -7.41
N ILE A 82 -7.83 1.53 -6.94
CA ILE A 82 -7.89 0.24 -7.63
C ILE A 82 -8.79 -0.68 -6.81
N GLU A 83 -9.79 -1.25 -7.45
CA GLU A 83 -10.67 -2.21 -6.81
C GLU A 83 -10.09 -3.61 -7.00
N LEU A 84 -9.62 -4.21 -5.91
CA LEU A 84 -8.89 -5.48 -5.98
C LEU A 84 -9.80 -6.68 -6.19
N SER A 85 -11.11 -6.52 -6.08
CA SER A 85 -12.04 -7.60 -6.42
C SER A 85 -11.98 -7.98 -7.90
N LEU A 86 -11.41 -7.10 -8.74
CA LEU A 86 -11.27 -7.33 -10.18
C LEU A 86 -9.92 -7.95 -10.54
N ILE A 87 -9.06 -8.19 -9.55
CA ILE A 87 -7.70 -8.68 -9.76
C ILE A 87 -7.47 -9.90 -8.89
N HIS A 88 -6.82 -10.91 -9.45
CA HIS A 88 -6.38 -12.06 -8.67
C HIS A 88 -5.05 -11.74 -8.00
N ILE A 89 -5.02 -11.88 -6.69
CA ILE A 89 -3.81 -11.63 -5.90
C ILE A 89 -3.26 -12.96 -5.40
#